data_196d5fa5eed56e4423728dc64b6bfe82
#
_entry.id   196d5fa5eed56e4423728dc64b6bfe82
#
_cell.length_a   1.000
_cell.length_b   1.000
_cell.length_c   1.000
_cell.angle_alpha   90.00
_cell.angle_beta   90.00
_cell.angle_gamma   90.00
#
_symmetry.space_group_name_H-M   'P 1'
#
loop_
_entity.id
_entity.type
_entity.pdbx_description
1 polymer ?
#
loop_
_entity_poly.entity_id
_entity_poly.type
_entity_poly.pdbx_seq_one_letter_code
_entity_poly.pdbx_strand_id
1 'polypeptide(L)'
;WSRVTLNRGMFPTDGASTAVSLSATLPVSDINYYKVSLQQRYYQPLGFANLVFGFQGELGYLSPYGDTEEPPFFQNFYAGGPRSLRGFESNTLGPRSTQAPCYEFNYAEGTCPNLIDTDGDGELDTPYLNPYANTYSRYGNAPIGGNIKVEGSSQLIFRLPFIEDQRS
;
A
#
# COMPACT_ATOMS: atom_id res chain seq x y z
N TRP A 1 17.01 -9.67 -6.62
CA TRP A 1 18.28 -9.79 -5.90
C TRP A 1 18.07 -9.53 -4.41
N SER A 2 18.72 -10.35 -3.56
CA SER A 2 18.69 -10.14 -2.11
C SER A 2 20.04 -10.48 -1.47
N ARG A 3 20.37 -9.72 -0.42
CA ARG A 3 21.54 -9.95 0.43
C ARG A 3 21.11 -9.88 1.89
N VAL A 4 21.43 -10.91 2.65
CA VAL A 4 21.09 -11.00 4.08
C VAL A 4 22.38 -11.26 4.86
N THR A 5 22.69 -10.38 5.79
CA THR A 5 23.82 -10.49 6.72
C THR A 5 23.36 -10.45 8.18
N LEU A 6 22.06 -10.66 8.43
CA LEU A 6 21.49 -10.69 9.77
C LEU A 6 22.08 -11.85 10.58
N ASN A 7 22.43 -11.58 11.83
CA ASN A 7 22.99 -12.58 12.73
C ASN A 7 22.01 -13.65 13.17
N ARG A 8 20.69 -13.37 13.10
CA ARG A 8 19.60 -14.29 13.45
C ARG A 8 18.40 -14.09 12.55
N GLY A 9 17.67 -15.16 12.24
CA GLY A 9 16.45 -15.10 11.44
C GLY A 9 15.26 -14.54 12.22
N MET A 10 15.21 -14.80 13.53
CA MET A 10 14.18 -14.30 14.43
C MET A 10 14.82 -13.36 15.46
N PHE A 11 14.25 -12.16 15.64
CA PHE A 11 14.79 -11.10 16.53
C PHE A 11 16.27 -10.77 16.27
N PRO A 12 16.63 -10.31 15.04
CA PRO A 12 17.99 -9.93 14.74
C PRO A 12 18.45 -8.76 15.61
N THR A 13 19.71 -8.81 16.03
CA THR A 13 20.33 -7.76 16.85
C THR A 13 21.47 -7.06 16.14
N ASP A 14 21.92 -7.61 14.99
CA ASP A 14 23.02 -7.05 14.21
C ASP A 14 22.91 -7.49 12.76
N GLY A 15 23.38 -6.63 11.85
CA GLY A 15 23.46 -6.88 10.43
C GLY A 15 22.38 -6.19 9.62
N ALA A 16 22.31 -6.54 8.35
CA ALA A 16 21.41 -5.93 7.37
C ALA A 16 20.77 -6.97 6.45
N SER A 17 19.58 -6.61 5.95
CA SER A 17 18.93 -7.34 4.86
C SER A 17 18.47 -6.33 3.82
N THR A 18 18.94 -6.50 2.60
CA THR A 18 18.57 -5.68 1.45
C THR A 18 17.95 -6.58 0.39
N ALA A 19 16.78 -6.21 -0.10
CA ALA A 19 16.14 -6.88 -1.22
C ALA A 19 15.73 -5.86 -2.27
N VAL A 20 16.08 -6.14 -3.52
CA VAL A 20 15.69 -5.35 -4.69
C VAL A 20 14.93 -6.25 -5.63
N SER A 21 13.75 -5.87 -6.02
CA SER A 21 12.99 -6.55 -7.07
C SER A 21 12.70 -5.59 -8.22
N LEU A 22 12.83 -6.12 -9.41
CA LEU A 22 12.49 -5.46 -10.66
C LEU A 22 11.59 -6.41 -11.45
N SER A 23 10.44 -5.93 -11.85
CA SER A 23 9.54 -6.61 -12.77
C SER A 23 9.10 -5.66 -13.86
N ALA A 24 8.98 -6.18 -15.07
CA ALA A 24 8.48 -5.45 -16.23
C ALA A 24 7.69 -6.40 -17.11
N THR A 25 6.64 -5.92 -17.73
CA THR A 25 5.93 -6.65 -18.77
C THR A 25 6.70 -6.57 -20.09
N LEU A 26 6.42 -7.51 -20.98
CA LEU A 26 7.00 -7.46 -22.31
C LEU A 26 6.19 -6.51 -23.21
N PRO A 27 6.83 -5.83 -24.19
CA PRO A 27 6.13 -4.88 -25.08
C PRO A 27 5.01 -5.46 -25.92
N VAL A 28 4.86 -6.80 -25.93
CA VAL A 28 3.79 -7.53 -26.63
C VAL A 28 2.53 -7.70 -25.77
N SER A 29 2.59 -7.30 -24.49
CA SER A 29 1.46 -7.40 -23.57
C SER A 29 0.47 -6.26 -23.81
N ASP A 30 -0.81 -6.53 -23.55
CA ASP A 30 -1.89 -5.52 -23.63
C ASP A 30 -1.70 -4.38 -22.59
N ILE A 31 -1.00 -4.67 -21.50
CA ILE A 31 -0.69 -3.70 -20.46
C ILE A 31 0.82 -3.69 -20.22
N ASN A 32 1.43 -2.54 -20.40
CA ASN A 32 2.88 -2.35 -20.26
C ASN A 32 3.21 -1.52 -19.04
N TYR A 33 3.95 -2.11 -18.10
CA TYR A 33 4.44 -1.41 -16.90
C TYR A 33 5.77 -2.00 -16.42
N TYR A 34 6.48 -1.22 -15.64
CA TYR A 34 7.61 -1.70 -14.85
C TYR A 34 7.43 -1.33 -13.38
N LYS A 35 7.91 -2.21 -12.51
CA LYS A 35 7.81 -2.08 -11.06
C LYS A 35 9.17 -2.33 -10.44
N VAL A 36 9.61 -1.40 -9.62
CA VAL A 36 10.86 -1.51 -8.85
C VAL A 36 10.50 -1.44 -7.38
N SER A 37 11.06 -2.31 -6.56
CA SER A 37 10.97 -2.18 -5.12
C SER A 37 12.31 -2.45 -4.44
N LEU A 38 12.59 -1.67 -3.42
CA LEU A 38 13.74 -1.81 -2.54
C LEU A 38 13.24 -1.97 -1.10
N GLN A 39 13.63 -3.04 -0.46
CA GLN A 39 13.38 -3.27 0.95
C GLN A 39 14.70 -3.31 1.71
N GLN A 40 14.80 -2.54 2.79
CA GLN A 40 15.98 -2.47 3.64
C GLN A 40 15.59 -2.75 5.08
N ARG A 41 16.36 -3.62 5.74
CA ARG A 41 16.33 -3.80 7.20
C ARG A 41 17.75 -3.69 7.71
N TYR A 42 17.92 -2.97 8.80
CA TYR A 42 19.22 -2.74 9.41
C TYR A 42 19.11 -2.82 10.92
N TYR A 43 20.03 -3.53 11.55
CA TYR A 43 20.09 -3.67 12.99
C TYR A 43 21.51 -3.42 13.47
N GLN A 44 21.67 -2.63 14.51
CA GLN A 44 22.96 -2.30 15.09
C GLN A 44 22.87 -2.29 16.61
N PRO A 45 23.72 -3.06 17.32
CA PRO A 45 23.86 -2.96 18.75
C PRO A 45 24.53 -1.64 19.13
N LEU A 46 23.97 -0.92 20.11
CA LEU A 46 24.47 0.39 20.54
C LEU A 46 25.55 0.29 21.60
N GLY A 47 25.94 -0.92 22.03
CA GLY A 47 27.04 -1.17 22.95
C GLY A 47 26.76 -0.84 24.42
N PHE A 48 25.62 -0.27 24.78
CA PHE A 48 25.20 -0.01 26.15
C PHE A 48 23.79 -0.51 26.41
N ALA A 49 23.53 -0.95 27.64
CA ALA A 49 22.23 -1.40 28.13
C ALA A 49 21.53 -2.49 27.26
N ASN A 50 22.30 -3.29 26.52
CA ASN A 50 21.77 -4.27 25.56
C ASN A 50 20.75 -3.69 24.57
N LEU A 51 20.92 -2.40 24.23
CA LEU A 51 20.10 -1.69 23.28
C LEU A 51 20.49 -2.04 21.84
N VAL A 52 19.49 -2.28 21.00
CA VAL A 52 19.67 -2.48 19.56
C VAL A 52 18.82 -1.45 18.84
N PHE A 53 19.45 -0.71 17.94
CA PHE A 53 18.75 0.14 16.99
C PHE A 53 18.34 -0.70 15.78
N GLY A 54 17.06 -0.66 15.43
CA GLY A 54 16.51 -1.29 14.24
C GLY A 54 15.90 -0.24 13.31
N PHE A 55 16.20 -0.35 12.05
CA PHE A 55 15.59 0.44 10.97
C PHE A 55 15.04 -0.49 9.90
N GLN A 56 13.86 -0.19 9.40
CA GLN A 56 13.32 -0.83 8.21
C GLN A 56 12.71 0.21 7.29
N GLY A 57 12.90 0.02 5.98
CA GLY A 57 12.35 0.90 4.97
C GLY A 57 11.95 0.14 3.72
N GLU A 58 10.96 0.64 3.03
CA GLU A 58 10.53 0.16 1.72
C GLU A 58 10.33 1.34 0.78
N LEU A 59 10.94 1.24 -0.39
CA LEU A 59 10.74 2.15 -1.51
C LEU A 59 10.16 1.36 -2.66
N GLY A 60 9.10 1.89 -3.26
CA GLY A 60 8.43 1.28 -4.40
C GLY A 60 8.13 2.31 -5.47
N TYR A 61 8.32 1.94 -6.72
CA TYR A 61 7.97 2.74 -7.89
C TYR A 61 7.36 1.85 -8.97
N LEU A 62 6.22 2.25 -9.45
CA LEU A 62 5.47 1.59 -10.52
C LEU A 62 5.13 2.63 -11.57
N SER A 63 5.43 2.36 -12.83
CA SER A 63 5.12 3.28 -13.93
C SER A 63 4.71 2.51 -15.17
N PRO A 64 3.71 3.00 -15.91
CA PRO A 64 3.36 2.45 -17.20
C PRO A 64 4.40 2.86 -18.25
N TYR A 65 4.43 2.19 -19.39
CA TYR A 65 5.18 2.55 -20.57
C TYR A 65 4.45 2.15 -21.85
N GLY A 66 4.92 2.67 -23.00
CA GLY A 66 4.29 2.44 -24.29
C GLY A 66 2.92 3.09 -24.37
N ASP A 67 1.93 2.35 -24.86
CA ASP A 67 0.57 2.84 -25.07
C ASP A 67 -0.34 2.73 -23.82
N THR A 68 0.22 2.30 -22.68
CA THR A 68 -0.50 2.18 -21.41
C THR A 68 -0.44 3.50 -20.66
N GLU A 69 -1.58 4.15 -20.47
CA GLU A 69 -1.67 5.44 -19.76
C GLU A 69 -1.53 5.28 -18.24
N GLU A 70 -2.13 4.25 -17.66
CA GLU A 70 -2.12 4.00 -16.21
C GLU A 70 -1.71 2.57 -15.87
N PRO A 71 -0.91 2.39 -14.81
CA PRO A 71 -0.58 1.05 -14.37
C PRO A 71 -1.80 0.35 -13.78
N PRO A 72 -1.90 -0.97 -13.88
CA PRO A 72 -3.03 -1.70 -13.34
C PRO A 72 -3.08 -1.57 -11.82
N PHE A 73 -4.24 -1.20 -11.27
CA PHE A 73 -4.44 -0.94 -9.85
C PHE A 73 -4.06 -2.13 -8.94
N PHE A 74 -4.18 -3.36 -9.43
CA PHE A 74 -3.81 -4.58 -8.70
C PHE A 74 -2.28 -4.75 -8.52
N GLN A 75 -1.48 -3.95 -9.21
CA GLN A 75 -0.03 -3.89 -9.05
C GLN A 75 0.42 -2.73 -8.13
N ASN A 76 -0.49 -1.86 -7.74
CA ASN A 76 -0.20 -0.75 -6.86
C ASN A 76 0.40 -1.21 -5.52
N PHE A 77 1.13 -0.30 -4.90
CA PHE A 77 1.65 -0.50 -3.55
C PHE A 77 0.59 -0.09 -2.53
N TYR A 78 0.52 -0.87 -1.47
CA TYR A 78 -0.35 -0.61 -0.32
C TYR A 78 0.49 -0.42 0.93
N ALA A 79 -0.02 0.35 1.88
CA ALA A 79 0.58 0.54 3.18
C ALA A 79 -0.46 0.42 4.30
N GLY A 80 0.03 0.21 5.53
CA GLY A 80 -0.78 0.00 6.72
C GLY A 80 -0.72 -1.45 7.21
N GLY A 81 -0.96 -1.62 8.50
CA GLY A 81 -0.96 -2.89 9.18
C GLY A 81 0.32 -3.18 9.98
N PRO A 82 0.33 -4.27 10.75
CA PRO A 82 1.37 -4.56 11.75
C PRO A 82 2.76 -4.80 11.15
N ARG A 83 2.85 -5.15 9.86
CA ARG A 83 4.13 -5.35 9.15
C ARG A 83 4.61 -4.15 8.34
N SER A 84 3.77 -3.14 8.22
CA SER A 84 4.01 -1.89 7.52
C SER A 84 3.95 -0.74 8.53
N LEU A 85 2.88 0.01 8.60
CA LEU A 85 2.67 1.08 9.56
C LEU A 85 1.69 0.63 10.66
N ARG A 86 2.23 0.45 11.86
CA ARG A 86 1.43 0.07 13.05
C ARG A 86 0.46 1.19 13.42
N GLY A 87 -0.73 0.82 13.86
CA GLY A 87 -1.79 1.76 14.21
C GLY A 87 -2.77 2.05 13.08
N PHE A 88 -2.48 1.55 11.89
CA PHE A 88 -3.39 1.60 10.75
C PHE A 88 -3.87 0.20 10.38
N GLU A 89 -5.09 0.12 9.86
CA GLU A 89 -5.62 -1.11 9.29
C GLU A 89 -4.81 -1.53 8.07
N SER A 90 -4.72 -2.85 7.82
CA SER A 90 -3.91 -3.39 6.73
C SER A 90 -4.39 -2.90 5.37
N ASN A 91 -3.45 -2.38 4.56
CA ASN A 91 -3.68 -1.93 3.20
C ASN A 91 -4.71 -0.79 3.05
N THR A 92 -4.87 0.05 4.07
CA THR A 92 -5.84 1.15 4.05
C THR A 92 -5.25 2.51 3.74
N LEU A 93 -3.93 2.62 3.75
CA LEU A 93 -3.23 3.88 3.45
C LEU A 93 -2.95 4.00 1.96
N GLY A 94 -3.09 5.21 1.45
CA GLY A 94 -2.83 5.57 0.06
C GLY A 94 -4.06 6.16 -0.63
N PRO A 95 -3.97 6.38 -1.93
CA PRO A 95 -5.07 6.83 -2.75
C PRO A 95 -6.28 5.91 -2.63
N ARG A 96 -7.44 6.51 -2.68
CA ARG A 96 -8.71 5.80 -2.61
C ARG A 96 -9.48 5.98 -3.91
N SER A 97 -10.31 5.00 -4.24
CA SER A 97 -11.22 5.11 -5.38
C SER A 97 -12.13 6.34 -5.19
N THR A 98 -12.33 7.07 -6.25
CA THR A 98 -13.39 8.07 -6.31
C THR A 98 -14.73 7.38 -6.10
N GLN A 99 -15.56 7.98 -5.28
CA GLN A 99 -16.94 7.52 -5.16
C GLN A 99 -17.59 7.68 -6.53
N ALA A 100 -18.11 6.58 -7.07
CA ALA A 100 -19.00 6.69 -8.21
C ALA A 100 -20.23 7.48 -7.76
N PRO A 101 -20.54 8.61 -8.38
CA PRO A 101 -21.72 9.38 -8.02
C PRO A 101 -22.95 8.51 -8.31
N CYS A 102 -23.71 8.23 -7.27
CA CYS A 102 -24.96 7.53 -7.36
C CYS A 102 -26.04 8.45 -6.82
N TYR A 103 -26.92 8.91 -7.68
CA TYR A 103 -28.01 9.79 -7.30
C TYR A 103 -29.09 9.02 -6.53
N GLU A 104 -29.44 7.85 -7.00
CA GLU A 104 -30.36 6.92 -6.35
C GLU A 104 -29.84 5.49 -6.53
N PHE A 105 -29.62 4.79 -5.43
CA PHE A 105 -29.22 3.38 -5.48
C PHE A 105 -30.47 2.51 -5.53
N ASN A 106 -30.66 1.76 -6.61
CA ASN A 106 -31.70 0.76 -6.70
C ASN A 106 -31.30 -0.49 -5.92
N TYR A 107 -31.82 -0.63 -4.71
CA TYR A 107 -31.53 -1.76 -3.83
C TYR A 107 -32.03 -3.10 -4.35
N ALA A 108 -33.05 -3.11 -5.22
CA ALA A 108 -33.59 -4.36 -5.79
C ALA A 108 -32.69 -4.95 -6.87
N GLU A 109 -32.04 -4.10 -7.63
CA GLU A 109 -31.16 -4.50 -8.75
C GLU A 109 -29.66 -4.40 -8.41
N GLY A 110 -29.32 -3.79 -7.27
CA GLY A 110 -27.93 -3.56 -6.87
C GLY A 110 -27.18 -2.59 -7.77
N THR A 111 -27.88 -1.75 -8.51
CA THR A 111 -27.34 -0.83 -9.50
C THR A 111 -27.56 0.61 -9.12
N CYS A 112 -26.66 1.49 -9.56
CA CYS A 112 -26.89 2.92 -9.62
C CYS A 112 -27.46 3.27 -11.00
N PRO A 113 -28.59 3.98 -11.11
CA PRO A 113 -29.02 4.51 -12.40
C PRO A 113 -27.90 5.42 -12.93
N ASN A 114 -27.40 5.07 -14.08
CA ASN A 114 -26.36 5.83 -14.75
C ASN A 114 -26.97 7.12 -15.27
N LEU A 115 -26.30 8.23 -14.99
CA LEU A 115 -26.43 9.50 -15.67
C LEU A 115 -27.87 10.05 -15.78
N ILE A 116 -28.04 11.24 -15.29
CA ILE A 116 -29.29 12.01 -15.43
C ILE A 116 -29.01 13.10 -16.45
N ASP A 117 -29.94 13.27 -17.38
CA ASP A 117 -30.04 14.47 -18.20
C ASP A 117 -30.46 15.63 -17.29
N THR A 118 -29.50 16.51 -16.95
CA THR A 118 -29.75 17.61 -16.00
C THR A 118 -30.19 18.89 -16.69
N ASP A 119 -29.95 19.04 -17.98
CA ASP A 119 -30.32 20.22 -18.77
C ASP A 119 -31.44 19.99 -19.78
N GLY A 120 -31.84 18.74 -19.97
CA GLY A 120 -32.98 18.36 -20.82
C GLY A 120 -32.63 18.31 -22.30
N ASP A 121 -31.36 18.17 -22.66
CA ASP A 121 -30.93 18.12 -24.06
C ASP A 121 -30.97 16.69 -24.68
N GLY A 122 -31.27 15.68 -23.86
CA GLY A 122 -31.37 14.28 -24.24
C GLY A 122 -30.01 13.54 -24.22
N GLU A 123 -28.91 14.19 -23.88
CA GLU A 123 -27.65 13.55 -23.56
C GLU A 123 -27.55 13.34 -22.04
N LEU A 124 -26.93 12.24 -21.64
CA LEU A 124 -26.77 11.93 -20.23
C LEU A 124 -25.54 12.65 -19.70
N ASP A 125 -25.75 13.61 -18.82
CA ASP A 125 -24.70 14.40 -18.19
C ASP A 125 -23.84 13.61 -17.21
N THR A 126 -22.71 14.25 -16.85
CA THR A 126 -21.91 13.78 -15.75
C THR A 126 -22.74 13.71 -14.46
N PRO A 127 -22.65 12.62 -13.71
CA PRO A 127 -23.49 12.39 -12.56
C PRO A 127 -23.37 13.51 -11.54
N TYR A 128 -24.48 14.09 -11.18
CA TYR A 128 -24.58 15.08 -10.12
C TYR A 128 -24.22 14.42 -8.76
N LEU A 129 -23.13 14.88 -8.14
CA LEU A 129 -22.78 14.48 -6.79
C LEU A 129 -23.87 14.98 -5.84
N ASN A 130 -24.77 14.09 -5.40
CA ASN A 130 -25.69 14.42 -4.36
C ASN A 130 -24.91 14.65 -3.04
N PRO A 131 -24.78 15.89 -2.53
CA PRO A 131 -24.06 16.16 -1.28
C PRO A 131 -24.73 15.52 -0.06
N TYR A 132 -25.99 15.06 -0.20
CA TYR A 132 -26.77 14.38 0.83
C TYR A 132 -26.81 12.86 0.63
N ALA A 133 -26.20 12.31 -0.44
CA ALA A 133 -26.08 10.88 -0.60
C ALA A 133 -25.29 10.32 0.58
N ASN A 134 -25.94 9.47 1.35
CA ASN A 134 -25.33 8.82 2.49
C ASN A 134 -24.05 8.10 2.01
N THR A 135 -22.93 8.41 2.61
CA THR A 135 -21.56 7.97 2.25
C THR A 135 -21.34 6.44 2.30
N TYR A 136 -22.37 5.68 2.48
CA TYR A 136 -22.39 4.22 2.43
C TYR A 136 -22.65 3.65 1.03
N SER A 137 -22.24 4.35 -0.02
CA SER A 137 -22.21 3.70 -1.33
C SER A 137 -21.18 2.56 -1.29
N ARG A 138 -21.62 1.35 -1.54
CA ARG A 138 -20.82 0.11 -1.55
C ARG A 138 -19.59 0.15 -2.45
N TYR A 139 -19.40 1.18 -3.24
CA TYR A 139 -18.40 1.28 -4.31
C TYR A 139 -17.44 2.45 -4.15
N GLY A 140 -17.55 3.25 -3.10
CA GLY A 140 -16.70 4.40 -2.93
C GLY A 140 -15.79 4.31 -1.71
N ASN A 141 -14.59 4.84 -1.85
CA ASN A 141 -13.58 4.98 -0.80
C ASN A 141 -12.77 3.71 -0.47
N ALA A 142 -12.77 2.71 -1.35
CA ALA A 142 -11.86 1.59 -1.21
C ALA A 142 -10.41 2.03 -1.49
N PRO A 143 -9.42 1.58 -0.70
CA PRO A 143 -8.02 1.86 -1.00
C PRO A 143 -7.63 1.17 -2.31
N ILE A 144 -7.12 1.95 -3.25
CA ILE A 144 -6.64 1.45 -4.56
C ILE A 144 -5.12 1.35 -4.61
N GLY A 145 -4.44 1.73 -3.51
CA GLY A 145 -2.98 1.80 -3.47
C GLY A 145 -2.43 2.95 -4.29
N GLY A 146 -1.11 3.01 -4.43
CA GLY A 146 -0.42 4.04 -5.18
C GLY A 146 0.73 3.48 -6.00
N ASN A 147 1.14 4.22 -7.00
CA ASN A 147 2.27 3.87 -7.86
C ASN A 147 3.64 4.21 -7.26
N ILE A 148 3.67 5.00 -6.19
CA ILE A 148 4.86 5.31 -5.42
C ILE A 148 4.63 4.92 -3.97
N LYS A 149 5.58 4.19 -3.37
CA LYS A 149 5.61 3.85 -1.95
C LYS A 149 6.92 4.32 -1.34
N VAL A 150 6.83 5.08 -0.26
CA VAL A 150 7.95 5.42 0.60
C VAL A 150 7.52 5.15 2.03
N GLU A 151 8.14 4.17 2.65
CA GLU A 151 7.84 3.76 4.01
C GLU A 151 9.12 3.57 4.79
N GLY A 152 9.12 4.00 6.05
CA GLY A 152 10.25 3.82 6.95
C GLY A 152 9.80 3.76 8.39
N SER A 153 10.44 2.90 9.17
CA SER A 153 10.25 2.85 10.61
C SER A 153 11.57 2.60 11.31
N SER A 154 11.71 3.17 12.49
CA SER A 154 12.83 2.94 13.39
C SER A 154 12.33 2.45 14.73
N GLN A 155 13.10 1.60 15.38
CA GLN A 155 12.76 1.02 16.66
C GLN A 155 14.00 0.85 17.54
N LEU A 156 13.79 1.00 18.85
CA LEU A 156 14.78 0.64 19.86
C LEU A 156 14.32 -0.65 20.54
N ILE A 157 15.15 -1.65 20.50
CA ILE A 157 14.90 -2.95 21.11
C ILE A 157 15.81 -3.05 22.34
N PHE A 158 15.24 -3.37 23.48
CA PHE A 158 15.98 -3.57 24.73
C PHE A 158 15.48 -4.81 25.46
N ARG A 159 16.38 -5.47 26.16
CA ARG A 159 16.02 -6.59 27.04
C ARG A 159 15.61 -6.07 28.40
N LEU A 160 14.48 -6.51 28.88
CA LEU A 160 14.05 -6.23 30.25
C LEU A 160 14.96 -7.00 31.22
N PRO A 161 15.57 -6.37 32.22
CA PRO A 161 16.55 -7.00 33.11
C PRO A 161 15.97 -8.08 34.03
N PHE A 162 14.64 -8.20 34.08
CA PHE A 162 13.95 -9.13 34.98
C PHE A 162 13.32 -10.35 34.27
N ILE A 163 13.50 -10.48 32.96
CA ILE A 163 13.00 -11.63 32.20
C ILE A 163 14.21 -12.47 31.80
N GLU A 164 14.48 -13.51 32.57
CA GLU A 164 15.43 -14.55 32.18
C GLU A 164 14.90 -15.27 30.94
N ASP A 165 15.75 -15.39 29.93
CA ASP A 165 15.47 -16.18 28.72
C ASP A 165 15.22 -17.64 29.15
N GLN A 166 13.96 -18.06 29.28
CA GLN A 166 13.60 -19.46 29.42
C GLN A 166 13.84 -20.20 28.09
N ARG A 167 15.08 -20.23 27.67
CA ARG A 167 15.54 -21.09 26.56
C ARG A 167 16.71 -21.92 27.06
N SER A 168 16.37 -23.01 27.69
CA SER A 168 17.21 -24.20 27.76
C SER A 168 16.88 -25.11 26.56
#